data_cb237e6e0fce7dd84688e1194770806a
#
_entry.id   cb237e6e0fce7dd84688e1194770806a
#
_cell.length_a   1.000
_cell.length_b   1.000
_cell.length_c   1.000
_cell.angle_alpha   90.00
_cell.angle_beta   90.00
_cell.angle_gamma   90.00
#
_symmetry.space_group_name_H-M   'P 1'
#
loop_
_entity.id
_entity.type
_entity.pdbx_description
1 polymer ?
#
loop_
_entity_poly.entity_id
_entity_poly.type
_entity_poly.pdbx_seq_one_letter_code
_entity_poly.pdbx_strand_id
1 'polypeptide(L)'
;MRRFNMFKFWLLLTAALLAACGGGEETDNTNEEPQATEASSTGSETGGEEAGSPVVLRIGWAGSPDTLNPGTAVLAEAYTLFEIVYDSMYQLELDGTYTLELADSVEVSDDGLVYTYHIRDGITFHDGSALTAADIAFSYNLYSTQEDFPFLPVYTEFFESVEATEDNTVVITLTDAIPNIESQLIFLYVVPEAIWGGLEGAAVSEFENEEMIGSGPFKVLEYQQNEFVRLGAIKDHYLKGPIIDEIVFQTFENQDALVQALRTGQVDMITEMPNTAVASLRNEDNIELVSGPPLAPSVTDIILNQTAPENCPPDDGVCTGHPALLDRDVRLALAHATDKQQIIDVVLLGLGAPGLTLIPDSLGVFYNDSLEDYAYDPALANQILDDAGYLDSDNDGVREMPEGGNPLNFRMNWPSDSTNAPRMAELLSAMWAEIGIGTELQALDPDALTTVCCPTFDFDVILWGWGSDPDPSFLLSVMLTDEIPTGNSETGYSNPEYDAIYLEQAVELDKEARIDMVWEMQRIVHEDVVYIIPFYAQSVQAFRTDRFTGWQTDAGKVALEDPSSLLVLEPVP
;
A
#
# COMPACT_ATOMS: atom_id res chain seq x y z
N MET A 1 16.79 15.02 22.29
CA MET A 1 16.85 14.92 20.83
C MET A 1 17.81 13.79 20.47
N ARG A 2 17.30 12.58 20.43
CA ARG A 2 17.99 11.45 19.79
C ARG A 2 17.64 11.54 18.31
N ARG A 3 18.64 11.57 17.44
CA ARG A 3 18.44 11.60 15.99
C ARG A 3 17.71 10.34 15.58
N PHE A 4 16.52 10.49 15.02
CA PHE A 4 15.75 9.45 14.36
C PHE A 4 16.61 8.85 13.25
N ASN A 5 16.93 7.58 13.37
CA ASN A 5 17.50 6.77 12.29
C ASN A 5 16.36 5.97 11.65
N MET A 6 15.40 6.62 11.02
CA MET A 6 14.35 5.98 10.22
C MET A 6 14.87 5.33 8.91
N PHE A 7 16.17 5.29 8.75
CA PHE A 7 16.90 5.24 7.50
C PHE A 7 17.11 3.88 6.84
N LYS A 8 16.78 2.77 7.41
CA LYS A 8 17.11 1.46 6.78
C LYS A 8 15.93 0.71 6.18
N PHE A 9 14.74 1.26 6.25
CA PHE A 9 13.55 0.42 6.22
C PHE A 9 12.65 0.56 4.98
N TRP A 10 12.60 1.72 4.34
CA TRP A 10 11.61 1.99 3.29
C TRP A 10 12.05 1.65 1.87
N LEU A 11 13.32 1.43 1.64
CA LEU A 11 13.84 0.98 0.33
C LEU A 11 13.36 -0.43 -0.08
N LEU A 12 12.82 -1.22 0.86
CA LEU A 12 12.33 -2.58 0.59
C LEU A 12 10.83 -2.65 0.26
N LEU A 13 10.02 -1.68 0.68
CA LEU A 13 8.57 -1.73 0.41
C LEU A 13 8.21 -1.41 -1.05
N THR A 14 8.99 -0.56 -1.71
CA THR A 14 8.78 -0.23 -3.13
C THR A 14 9.23 -1.34 -4.09
N ALA A 15 10.16 -2.20 -3.67
CA ALA A 15 10.63 -3.32 -4.47
C ALA A 15 9.71 -4.55 -4.39
N ALA A 16 8.94 -4.72 -3.32
CA ALA A 16 8.10 -5.90 -3.11
C ALA A 16 6.77 -5.86 -3.89
N LEU A 17 6.26 -4.69 -4.27
CA LEU A 17 5.04 -4.55 -5.08
C LEU A 17 5.25 -4.80 -6.58
N LEU A 18 6.50 -4.96 -7.05
CA LEU A 18 6.85 -5.06 -8.48
C LEU A 18 7.58 -6.36 -8.87
N ALA A 19 7.88 -7.27 -7.94
CA ALA A 19 8.71 -8.45 -8.20
C ALA A 19 7.96 -9.71 -8.68
N ALA A 20 6.74 -9.61 -9.18
CA ALA A 20 5.92 -10.74 -9.62
C ALA A 20 5.95 -10.99 -11.14
N CYS A 21 7.05 -10.74 -11.84
CA CYS A 21 7.17 -11.22 -13.24
C CYS A 21 8.63 -11.41 -13.66
N GLY A 22 9.02 -12.69 -13.82
CA GLY A 22 10.00 -13.04 -14.83
C GLY A 22 11.27 -13.76 -14.42
N GLY A 23 11.39 -14.97 -14.86
CA GLY A 23 12.66 -15.70 -14.92
C GLY A 23 12.50 -17.19 -15.23
N GLY A 24 12.09 -17.51 -16.45
CA GLY A 24 12.07 -18.89 -16.93
C GLY A 24 13.47 -19.34 -17.37
N GLU A 25 14.03 -20.36 -16.75
CA GLU A 25 15.07 -21.20 -17.35
C GLU A 25 14.46 -22.53 -17.79
N GLU A 26 14.56 -22.80 -19.09
CA GLU A 26 14.21 -24.09 -19.71
C GLU A 26 15.11 -25.20 -19.17
N THR A 27 14.52 -26.23 -18.55
CA THR A 27 15.13 -27.55 -18.53
C THR A 27 14.10 -28.60 -18.95
N ASP A 28 14.36 -29.16 -20.11
CA ASP A 28 13.76 -30.32 -20.74
C ASP A 28 13.80 -31.56 -19.80
N ASN A 29 12.64 -32.16 -19.47
CA ASN A 29 12.59 -33.59 -19.21
C ASN A 29 11.20 -34.20 -19.35
N THR A 30 11.21 -35.30 -20.02
CA THR A 30 10.27 -36.29 -20.52
C THR A 30 9.17 -36.78 -19.56
N ASN A 31 7.96 -36.96 -20.19
CA ASN A 31 6.78 -37.70 -19.80
C ASN A 31 6.96 -38.92 -18.88
N GLU A 32 6.12 -39.00 -17.84
CA GLU A 32 5.44 -40.22 -17.41
C GLU A 32 4.11 -39.87 -16.72
N GLU A 33 3.00 -40.33 -17.28
CA GLU A 33 1.66 -40.31 -16.67
C GLU A 33 1.59 -41.29 -15.49
N PRO A 34 0.93 -40.95 -14.37
CA PRO A 34 0.42 -41.95 -13.45
C PRO A 34 -1.11 -42.13 -13.61
N GLN A 35 -1.49 -43.37 -13.84
CA GLN A 35 -2.85 -43.87 -13.87
C GLN A 35 -3.58 -43.69 -12.53
N ALA A 36 -4.84 -43.26 -12.63
CA ALA A 36 -5.80 -43.25 -11.55
C ALA A 36 -6.11 -44.68 -11.06
N THR A 37 -6.00 -44.88 -9.75
CA THR A 37 -6.47 -46.09 -9.08
C THR A 37 -7.76 -45.78 -8.32
N GLU A 38 -8.90 -46.30 -8.79
CA GLU A 38 -10.16 -46.29 -8.05
C GLU A 38 -10.05 -47.23 -6.84
N ALA A 39 -10.28 -46.69 -5.65
CA ALA A 39 -10.49 -47.49 -4.44
C ALA A 39 -11.97 -47.41 -4.02
N SER A 40 -12.65 -48.49 -4.26
CA SER A 40 -14.01 -48.79 -3.78
C SER A 40 -13.94 -49.18 -2.30
N SER A 41 -14.63 -48.45 -1.41
CA SER A 41 -14.90 -48.92 -0.05
C SER A 41 -16.40 -48.85 0.25
N THR A 42 -16.98 -50.02 0.38
CA THR A 42 -18.31 -50.27 0.99
C THR A 42 -18.16 -50.28 2.53
N GLY A 43 -18.98 -49.51 3.24
CA GLY A 43 -19.07 -49.64 4.70
C GLY A 43 -20.10 -48.76 5.36
N SER A 44 -21.30 -49.31 5.52
CA SER A 44 -22.23 -49.17 6.67
C SER A 44 -22.75 -47.80 7.10
N GLU A 45 -24.01 -47.55 6.76
CA GLU A 45 -24.90 -46.51 7.29
C GLU A 45 -25.09 -46.64 8.81
N THR A 46 -24.77 -45.57 9.55
CA THR A 46 -25.43 -45.22 10.80
C THR A 46 -25.93 -43.78 10.67
N GLY A 47 -27.26 -43.61 10.81
CA GLY A 47 -27.94 -42.33 10.63
C GLY A 47 -27.41 -41.26 11.58
N GLY A 48 -26.79 -40.27 10.99
CA GLY A 48 -26.55 -38.93 11.52
C GLY A 48 -27.23 -37.95 10.55
N GLU A 49 -27.77 -36.89 11.05
CA GLU A 49 -28.30 -35.76 10.27
C GLU A 49 -27.35 -35.49 9.11
N GLU A 50 -27.86 -35.39 7.90
CA GLU A 50 -27.08 -34.95 6.73
C GLU A 50 -26.57 -33.54 7.01
N ALA A 51 -25.36 -33.44 7.49
CA ALA A 51 -24.62 -32.15 7.45
C ALA A 51 -24.53 -31.80 5.95
N GLY A 52 -25.15 -30.69 5.56
CA GLY A 52 -25.04 -30.17 4.19
C GLY A 52 -23.55 -30.05 3.81
N SER A 53 -23.25 -30.13 2.50
CA SER A 53 -21.88 -29.88 2.04
C SER A 53 -21.42 -28.49 2.53
N PRO A 54 -20.15 -28.33 2.95
CA PRO A 54 -19.67 -27.05 3.45
C PRO A 54 -19.82 -25.95 2.39
N VAL A 55 -20.16 -24.76 2.83
CA VAL A 55 -20.21 -23.54 2.01
C VAL A 55 -18.80 -23.00 1.87
N VAL A 56 -18.18 -23.22 0.71
CA VAL A 56 -16.79 -22.87 0.43
C VAL A 56 -16.72 -21.69 -0.51
N LEU A 57 -16.08 -20.61 -0.09
CA LEU A 57 -15.70 -19.47 -0.92
C LEU A 57 -14.31 -19.72 -1.52
N ARG A 58 -14.16 -19.56 -2.83
CA ARG A 58 -12.89 -19.73 -3.54
C ARG A 58 -12.44 -18.37 -4.07
N ILE A 59 -11.31 -17.88 -3.58
CA ILE A 59 -10.68 -16.62 -3.96
C ILE A 59 -9.44 -16.94 -4.78
N GLY A 60 -9.31 -16.33 -5.95
CA GLY A 60 -8.10 -16.41 -6.75
C GLY A 60 -7.24 -15.17 -6.57
N TRP A 61 -5.94 -15.36 -6.42
CA TRP A 61 -4.92 -14.31 -6.43
C TRP A 61 -3.73 -14.68 -7.33
N ALA A 62 -2.95 -13.67 -7.80
CA ALA A 62 -1.81 -13.92 -8.69
C ALA A 62 -0.49 -14.09 -7.93
N GLY A 63 -0.50 -13.95 -6.61
CA GLY A 63 0.64 -14.12 -5.71
C GLY A 63 0.48 -15.31 -4.77
N SER A 64 1.39 -15.40 -3.84
CA SER A 64 1.37 -16.36 -2.73
C SER A 64 2.07 -15.70 -1.55
N PRO A 65 1.67 -15.96 -0.30
CA PRO A 65 2.40 -15.44 0.84
C PRO A 65 3.86 -15.92 0.79
N ASP A 66 4.78 -15.00 1.03
CA ASP A 66 6.21 -15.28 1.12
C ASP A 66 6.54 -16.08 2.39
N THR A 67 5.80 -15.81 3.45
CA THR A 67 5.89 -16.50 4.74
C THR A 67 4.54 -16.44 5.46
N LEU A 68 4.37 -17.30 6.48
CA LEU A 68 3.25 -17.22 7.42
C LEU A 68 3.67 -16.64 8.78
N ASN A 69 4.89 -16.13 8.88
CA ASN A 69 5.41 -15.46 10.06
C ASN A 69 5.14 -13.95 9.95
N PRO A 70 4.26 -13.35 10.78
CA PRO A 70 3.93 -11.94 10.68
C PRO A 70 5.13 -11.00 10.90
N GLY A 71 6.15 -11.47 11.62
CA GLY A 71 7.36 -10.69 11.86
C GLY A 71 8.27 -10.54 10.65
N THR A 72 8.22 -11.46 9.68
CA THR A 72 9.14 -11.50 8.54
C THR A 72 8.47 -11.33 7.19
N ALA A 73 7.14 -11.29 7.14
CA ALA A 73 6.39 -11.13 5.89
C ALA A 73 6.66 -9.78 5.23
N VAL A 74 6.72 -9.80 3.90
CA VAL A 74 6.91 -8.60 3.07
C VAL A 74 5.88 -8.49 1.94
N LEU A 75 5.16 -9.57 1.59
CA LEU A 75 4.17 -9.57 0.52
C LEU A 75 2.74 -9.33 1.03
N ALA A 76 1.95 -8.62 0.24
CA ALA A 76 0.55 -8.29 0.55
C ALA A 76 -0.32 -9.52 0.81
N GLU A 77 -0.08 -10.64 0.12
CA GLU A 77 -0.81 -11.89 0.30
C GLU A 77 -0.66 -12.47 1.71
N ALA A 78 0.51 -12.30 2.33
CA ALA A 78 0.70 -12.70 3.72
C ALA A 78 -0.14 -11.83 4.68
N TYR A 79 -0.13 -10.51 4.47
CA TYR A 79 -0.93 -9.57 5.28
C TYR A 79 -2.44 -9.82 5.12
N THR A 80 -2.92 -10.11 3.92
CA THR A 80 -4.33 -10.51 3.70
C THR A 80 -4.71 -11.72 4.56
N LEU A 81 -3.82 -12.71 4.72
CA LEU A 81 -4.08 -13.83 5.62
C LEU A 81 -4.02 -13.42 7.09
N PHE A 82 -3.08 -12.55 7.46
CA PHE A 82 -2.93 -12.10 8.85
C PHE A 82 -4.17 -11.36 9.34
N GLU A 83 -4.75 -10.48 8.54
CA GLU A 83 -5.99 -9.75 8.85
C GLU A 83 -7.21 -10.66 9.04
N ILE A 84 -7.19 -11.88 8.48
CA ILE A 84 -8.29 -12.85 8.58
C ILE A 84 -8.08 -13.83 9.74
N VAL A 85 -6.81 -14.12 10.07
CA VAL A 85 -6.43 -15.20 11.01
C VAL A 85 -6.07 -14.68 12.39
N TYR A 86 -5.49 -13.48 12.46
CA TYR A 86 -5.17 -12.80 13.71
C TYR A 86 -6.12 -11.63 13.95
N ASP A 87 -6.24 -11.22 15.19
CA ASP A 87 -6.83 -9.94 15.56
C ASP A 87 -5.72 -8.98 16.03
N SER A 88 -6.01 -7.69 15.92
CA SER A 88 -5.19 -6.60 16.44
C SER A 88 -6.00 -5.73 17.42
N MET A 89 -5.43 -4.65 17.92
CA MET A 89 -6.17 -3.77 18.84
C MET A 89 -7.31 -3.03 18.13
N TYR A 90 -7.09 -2.68 16.86
CA TYR A 90 -8.06 -1.99 16.00
C TYR A 90 -8.19 -2.69 14.66
N GLN A 91 -9.36 -2.60 14.06
CA GLN A 91 -9.62 -2.92 12.67
C GLN A 91 -9.78 -1.63 11.87
N LEU A 92 -9.17 -1.58 10.66
CA LEU A 92 -9.43 -0.55 9.67
C LEU A 92 -10.68 -0.95 8.88
N GLU A 93 -11.70 -0.10 8.93
CA GLU A 93 -12.92 -0.30 8.16
C GLU A 93 -12.77 0.17 6.71
N LEU A 94 -13.57 -0.37 5.79
CA LEU A 94 -13.54 0.01 4.37
C LEU A 94 -13.86 1.50 4.10
N ASP A 95 -14.49 2.18 5.05
CA ASP A 95 -14.72 3.64 4.97
C ASP A 95 -13.52 4.47 5.47
N GLY A 96 -12.46 3.81 5.95
CA GLY A 96 -11.25 4.44 6.47
C GLY A 96 -11.31 4.82 7.95
N THR A 97 -12.34 4.41 8.68
CA THR A 97 -12.41 4.58 10.13
C THR A 97 -11.77 3.41 10.87
N TYR A 98 -11.43 3.61 12.14
CA TYR A 98 -10.89 2.57 13.01
C TYR A 98 -11.93 2.15 14.05
N THR A 99 -12.09 0.85 14.26
CA THR A 99 -12.93 0.30 15.30
C THR A 99 -12.09 -0.55 16.25
N LEU A 100 -12.41 -0.50 17.57
CA LEU A 100 -11.76 -1.35 18.58
C LEU A 100 -12.14 -2.81 18.34
N GLU A 101 -11.14 -3.66 18.21
CA GLU A 101 -11.32 -5.09 17.96
C GLU A 101 -11.09 -5.90 19.24
N LEU A 102 -9.85 -6.12 19.69
CA LEU A 102 -9.55 -6.87 20.93
C LEU A 102 -9.99 -6.14 22.20
N ALA A 103 -10.02 -4.82 22.21
CA ALA A 103 -10.49 -4.03 23.34
C ALA A 103 -11.96 -3.63 23.20
N ASP A 104 -12.66 -3.47 24.31
CA ASP A 104 -14.01 -2.89 24.37
C ASP A 104 -13.98 -1.38 24.67
N SER A 105 -12.89 -0.90 25.26
CA SER A 105 -12.70 0.53 25.58
C SER A 105 -11.21 0.88 25.72
N VAL A 106 -10.92 2.17 25.56
CA VAL A 106 -9.61 2.77 25.79
C VAL A 106 -9.75 4.05 26.59
N GLU A 107 -8.89 4.24 27.57
CA GLU A 107 -8.72 5.48 28.31
C GLU A 107 -7.38 6.10 27.95
N VAL A 108 -7.37 7.38 27.58
CA VAL A 108 -6.17 8.12 27.20
C VAL A 108 -5.90 9.20 28.21
N SER A 109 -4.65 9.32 28.68
CA SER A 109 -4.25 10.40 29.58
C SER A 109 -4.34 11.77 28.90
N ASP A 110 -4.50 12.84 29.70
CA ASP A 110 -4.67 14.21 29.19
C ASP A 110 -3.48 14.70 28.32
N ASP A 111 -2.30 14.12 28.51
CA ASP A 111 -1.09 14.41 27.74
C ASP A 111 -0.89 13.49 26.52
N GLY A 112 -1.80 12.56 26.28
CA GLY A 112 -1.74 11.62 25.16
C GLY A 112 -0.61 10.59 25.24
N LEU A 113 0.02 10.41 26.41
CA LEU A 113 1.17 9.53 26.56
C LEU A 113 0.82 8.14 27.10
N VAL A 114 -0.32 7.96 27.76
CA VAL A 114 -0.71 6.69 28.36
C VAL A 114 -2.05 6.26 27.82
N TYR A 115 -2.08 5.08 27.22
CA TYR A 115 -3.28 4.42 26.72
C TYR A 115 -3.57 3.19 27.56
N THR A 116 -4.76 3.12 28.17
CA THR A 116 -5.21 1.98 28.96
C THR A 116 -6.35 1.28 28.23
N TYR A 117 -6.06 0.11 27.65
CA TYR A 117 -7.01 -0.71 26.92
C TYR A 117 -7.63 -1.76 27.81
N HIS A 118 -8.96 -1.85 27.81
CA HIS A 118 -9.71 -2.92 28.46
C HIS A 118 -10.06 -4.00 27.44
N ILE A 119 -9.45 -5.16 27.60
CA ILE A 119 -9.57 -6.28 26.66
C ILE A 119 -10.87 -7.02 26.89
N ARG A 120 -11.54 -7.40 25.81
CA ARG A 120 -12.81 -8.14 25.85
C ARG A 120 -12.65 -9.47 26.58
N ASP A 121 -13.69 -9.87 27.34
CA ASP A 121 -13.72 -11.17 27.99
C ASP A 121 -14.00 -12.32 27.01
N GLY A 122 -13.35 -13.46 27.20
CA GLY A 122 -13.70 -14.72 26.56
C GLY A 122 -13.13 -14.91 25.15
N ILE A 123 -12.17 -14.10 24.75
CA ILE A 123 -11.42 -14.31 23.50
C ILE A 123 -10.57 -15.58 23.64
N THR A 124 -10.55 -16.40 22.60
CA THR A 124 -9.73 -17.60 22.54
C THR A 124 -8.93 -17.67 21.25
N PHE A 125 -7.72 -18.16 21.35
CA PHE A 125 -6.96 -18.57 20.17
C PHE A 125 -7.57 -19.81 19.49
N HIS A 126 -7.18 -20.10 18.27
CA HIS A 126 -7.68 -21.21 17.46
C HIS A 126 -7.42 -22.60 18.06
N ASP A 127 -6.45 -22.73 18.97
CA ASP A 127 -6.16 -23.95 19.70
C ASP A 127 -7.05 -24.13 20.95
N GLY A 128 -7.89 -23.12 21.25
CA GLY A 128 -8.80 -23.08 22.41
C GLY A 128 -8.18 -22.52 23.68
N SER A 129 -6.92 -22.09 23.68
CA SER A 129 -6.32 -21.34 24.79
C SER A 129 -6.92 -19.93 24.87
N ALA A 130 -6.97 -19.34 26.08
CA ALA A 130 -7.47 -17.98 26.25
C ALA A 130 -6.44 -16.97 25.75
N LEU A 131 -6.90 -15.95 24.99
CA LEU A 131 -6.13 -14.75 24.73
C LEU A 131 -6.30 -13.79 25.91
N THR A 132 -5.20 -13.26 26.41
CA THR A 132 -5.14 -12.39 27.59
C THR A 132 -4.35 -11.11 27.30
N ALA A 133 -4.44 -10.13 28.18
CA ALA A 133 -3.61 -8.94 28.14
C ALA A 133 -2.09 -9.26 28.12
N ALA A 134 -1.69 -10.41 28.69
CA ALA A 134 -0.29 -10.83 28.67
C ALA A 134 0.18 -11.19 27.24
N ASP A 135 -0.66 -11.84 26.43
CA ASP A 135 -0.33 -12.18 25.05
C ASP A 135 -0.17 -10.92 24.18
N ILE A 136 -1.01 -9.90 24.41
CA ILE A 136 -0.91 -8.61 23.73
C ILE A 136 0.39 -7.89 24.11
N ALA A 137 0.67 -7.77 25.41
CA ALA A 137 1.90 -7.15 25.89
C ALA A 137 3.14 -7.91 25.40
N PHE A 138 3.09 -9.25 25.40
CA PHE A 138 4.13 -10.10 24.83
C PHE A 138 4.37 -9.80 23.35
N SER A 139 3.31 -9.79 22.52
CA SER A 139 3.40 -9.57 21.07
C SER A 139 4.02 -8.21 20.75
N TYR A 140 3.57 -7.15 21.40
CA TYR A 140 4.09 -5.80 21.15
C TYR A 140 5.53 -5.63 21.62
N ASN A 141 5.92 -6.23 22.74
CA ASN A 141 7.31 -6.27 23.20
C ASN A 141 8.19 -7.15 22.30
N LEU A 142 7.66 -8.23 21.74
CA LEU A 142 8.36 -9.07 20.75
C LEU A 142 8.70 -8.23 19.52
N TYR A 143 7.73 -7.52 18.95
CA TYR A 143 7.93 -6.70 17.76
C TYR A 143 8.90 -5.54 17.99
N SER A 144 8.88 -4.92 19.16
CA SER A 144 9.80 -3.82 19.50
C SER A 144 11.26 -4.25 19.74
N THR A 145 11.51 -5.53 19.96
CA THR A 145 12.84 -6.05 20.33
C THR A 145 13.52 -6.87 19.23
N GLN A 146 12.80 -7.26 18.17
CA GLN A 146 13.35 -8.06 17.07
C GLN A 146 13.88 -7.19 15.94
N GLU A 147 15.18 -6.92 15.94
CA GLU A 147 15.85 -6.10 14.92
C GLU A 147 15.81 -6.72 13.50
N ASP A 148 15.59 -8.04 13.40
CA ASP A 148 15.53 -8.76 12.13
C ASP A 148 14.15 -8.69 11.46
N PHE A 149 13.13 -8.13 12.13
CA PHE A 149 11.82 -7.95 11.54
C PHE A 149 11.82 -6.72 10.61
N PRO A 150 11.44 -6.90 9.33
CA PRO A 150 11.54 -5.82 8.35
C PRO A 150 10.61 -4.63 8.63
N PHE A 151 9.40 -4.81 9.15
CA PHE A 151 8.39 -3.75 9.24
C PHE A 151 7.86 -3.48 10.64
N LEU A 152 7.52 -4.51 11.41
CA LEU A 152 6.80 -4.35 12.66
C LEU A 152 7.49 -3.46 13.72
N PRO A 153 8.84 -3.42 13.82
CA PRO A 153 9.51 -2.52 14.76
C PRO A 153 9.18 -1.04 14.58
N VAL A 154 8.90 -0.59 13.35
CA VAL A 154 8.54 0.81 13.06
C VAL A 154 7.26 1.21 13.78
N TYR A 155 6.27 0.33 13.83
CA TYR A 155 4.99 0.59 14.51
C TYR A 155 5.08 0.58 16.04
N THR A 156 6.24 0.25 16.59
CA THR A 156 6.51 0.21 18.04
C THR A 156 7.54 1.23 18.51
N GLU A 157 8.10 2.05 17.63
CA GLU A 157 9.18 3.00 17.95
C GLU A 157 8.80 4.04 19.01
N PHE A 158 7.51 4.36 19.11
CA PHE A 158 6.97 5.31 20.10
C PHE A 158 6.68 4.66 21.46
N PHE A 159 6.84 3.36 21.62
CA PHE A 159 6.56 2.68 22.88
C PHE A 159 7.70 2.88 23.88
N GLU A 160 7.41 3.50 25.03
CA GLU A 160 8.27 3.48 26.19
C GLU A 160 8.11 2.15 26.94
N SER A 161 6.85 1.70 27.10
CA SER A 161 6.53 0.40 27.71
C SER A 161 5.16 -0.11 27.27
N VAL A 162 5.01 -1.44 27.25
CA VAL A 162 3.73 -2.14 27.09
C VAL A 162 3.61 -3.17 28.21
N GLU A 163 2.61 -3.03 29.06
CA GLU A 163 2.45 -3.85 30.26
C GLU A 163 1.02 -4.39 30.38
N ALA A 164 0.89 -5.68 30.70
CA ALA A 164 -0.34 -6.25 31.22
C ALA A 164 -0.41 -6.00 32.72
N THR A 165 -1.32 -5.16 33.17
CA THR A 165 -1.40 -4.76 34.60
C THR A 165 -2.40 -5.57 35.39
N GLU A 166 -3.47 -6.04 34.76
CA GLU A 166 -4.49 -6.95 35.27
C GLU A 166 -4.84 -7.96 34.18
N ASP A 167 -5.63 -8.98 34.48
CA ASP A 167 -5.93 -10.08 33.55
C ASP A 167 -6.42 -9.60 32.18
N ASN A 168 -7.20 -8.49 32.15
CA ASN A 168 -7.79 -7.93 30.92
C ASN A 168 -7.42 -6.46 30.68
N THR A 169 -6.26 -6.00 31.15
CA THR A 169 -5.87 -4.59 30.98
C THR A 169 -4.44 -4.49 30.42
N VAL A 170 -4.30 -3.82 29.29
CA VAL A 170 -3.02 -3.47 28.68
C VAL A 170 -2.80 -1.97 28.81
N VAL A 171 -1.63 -1.58 29.33
CA VAL A 171 -1.20 -0.18 29.39
C VAL A 171 -0.04 0.01 28.42
N ILE A 172 -0.22 0.91 27.46
CA ILE A 172 0.82 1.35 26.54
C ILE A 172 1.26 2.76 26.96
N THR A 173 2.53 2.91 27.29
CA THR A 173 3.13 4.23 27.55
C THR A 173 3.98 4.62 26.36
N LEU A 174 3.79 5.83 25.85
CA LEU A 174 4.50 6.39 24.71
C LEU A 174 5.63 7.31 25.16
N THR A 175 6.71 7.39 24.37
CA THR A 175 7.79 8.36 24.54
C THR A 175 7.36 9.76 24.13
N ASP A 176 6.52 9.87 23.12
CA ASP A 176 5.96 11.10 22.59
C ASP A 176 4.49 10.86 22.23
N ALA A 177 3.65 11.88 22.38
CA ALA A 177 2.25 11.78 21.96
C ALA A 177 2.15 11.70 20.45
N ILE A 178 1.37 10.77 19.92
CA ILE A 178 1.15 10.60 18.48
C ILE A 178 -0.35 10.60 18.17
N PRO A 179 -0.78 11.32 17.12
CA PRO A 179 -2.22 11.41 16.79
C PRO A 179 -2.76 10.21 16.01
N ASN A 180 -1.90 9.26 15.63
CA ASN A 180 -2.21 8.17 14.72
C ASN A 180 -1.94 6.78 15.32
N ILE A 181 -2.08 6.63 16.64
CA ILE A 181 -1.82 5.34 17.31
C ILE A 181 -2.68 4.20 16.74
N GLU A 182 -3.91 4.50 16.34
CA GLU A 182 -4.83 3.51 15.76
C GLU A 182 -4.24 2.90 14.49
N SER A 183 -3.67 3.72 13.60
CA SER A 183 -3.02 3.25 12.37
C SER A 183 -1.73 2.47 12.61
N GLN A 184 -1.08 2.65 13.76
CA GLN A 184 0.08 1.85 14.13
C GLN A 184 -0.36 0.46 14.64
N LEU A 185 -1.42 0.42 15.45
CA LEU A 185 -1.84 -0.79 16.14
C LEU A 185 -2.57 -1.81 15.25
N ILE A 186 -3.10 -1.43 14.08
CA ILE A 186 -3.72 -2.37 13.14
C ILE A 186 -2.74 -3.40 12.57
N PHE A 187 -1.44 -3.09 12.48
CA PHE A 187 -0.41 -3.99 11.97
C PHE A 187 0.22 -4.88 13.04
N LEU A 188 -0.09 -4.63 14.32
CA LEU A 188 0.48 -5.38 15.43
C LEU A 188 -0.44 -6.56 15.82
N TYR A 189 -0.38 -7.61 15.01
CA TYR A 189 -1.14 -8.84 15.21
C TYR A 189 -0.78 -9.54 16.53
N VAL A 190 -1.77 -10.04 17.26
CA VAL A 190 -1.51 -10.70 18.54
C VAL A 190 -1.24 -12.19 18.34
N VAL A 191 -0.06 -12.62 18.80
CA VAL A 191 0.40 -14.00 18.73
C VAL A 191 0.46 -14.63 20.12
N PRO A 192 0.19 -15.95 20.28
CA PRO A 192 0.17 -16.59 21.60
C PRO A 192 1.58 -16.69 22.22
N GLU A 193 1.77 -16.12 23.42
CA GLU A 193 3.03 -16.22 24.20
C GLU A 193 3.44 -17.68 24.42
N ALA A 194 2.46 -18.57 24.59
CA ALA A 194 2.73 -20.00 24.82
C ALA A 194 3.49 -20.67 23.66
N ILE A 195 3.36 -20.16 22.43
CA ILE A 195 4.05 -20.66 21.23
C ILE A 195 5.33 -19.86 20.98
N TRP A 196 5.25 -18.54 20.98
CA TRP A 196 6.35 -17.66 20.58
C TRP A 196 7.34 -17.35 21.69
N GLY A 197 6.92 -17.37 22.96
CA GLY A 197 7.75 -17.00 24.11
C GLY A 197 8.92 -17.96 24.40
N GLY A 198 8.94 -19.14 23.77
CA GLY A 198 10.05 -20.07 23.84
C GLY A 198 11.12 -19.91 22.75
N LEU A 199 10.89 -19.01 21.78
CA LEU A 199 11.79 -18.74 20.67
C LEU A 199 12.76 -17.62 21.05
N GLU A 200 14.04 -17.75 20.66
CA GLU A 200 15.07 -16.75 20.98
C GLU A 200 15.94 -16.46 19.74
N GLY A 201 16.31 -15.19 19.55
CA GLY A 201 17.20 -14.75 18.48
C GLY A 201 16.68 -15.13 17.10
N ALA A 202 17.53 -15.71 16.25
CA ALA A 202 17.16 -16.10 14.88
C ALA A 202 16.02 -17.13 14.81
N ALA A 203 15.75 -17.90 15.87
CA ALA A 203 14.64 -18.85 15.86
C ALA A 203 13.28 -18.17 15.75
N VAL A 204 13.16 -16.90 16.13
CA VAL A 204 11.93 -16.12 15.98
C VAL A 204 11.67 -15.79 14.50
N SER A 205 12.71 -15.33 13.79
CA SER A 205 12.61 -14.97 12.36
C SER A 205 12.56 -16.23 11.46
N GLU A 206 13.14 -17.34 11.89
CA GLU A 206 13.13 -18.62 11.16
C GLU A 206 11.89 -19.48 11.44
N PHE A 207 10.97 -19.02 12.31
CA PHE A 207 9.77 -19.77 12.65
C PHE A 207 8.77 -19.74 11.48
N GLU A 208 8.50 -20.90 10.89
CA GLU A 208 7.65 -21.01 9.69
C GLU A 208 6.17 -20.73 9.97
N ASN A 209 5.70 -20.91 11.21
CA ASN A 209 4.35 -20.58 11.70
C ASN A 209 3.20 -21.14 10.83
N GLU A 210 3.35 -22.33 10.27
CA GLU A 210 2.40 -22.94 9.31
C GLU A 210 0.97 -23.10 9.86
N GLU A 211 0.81 -23.25 11.18
CA GLU A 211 -0.52 -23.38 11.82
C GLU A 211 -1.22 -22.04 12.02
N MET A 212 -0.48 -20.93 12.01
CA MET A 212 -0.97 -19.57 12.23
C MET A 212 -2.05 -19.53 13.34
N ILE A 213 -1.66 -19.90 14.57
CA ILE A 213 -2.59 -19.89 15.70
C ILE A 213 -2.87 -18.42 16.09
N GLY A 214 -3.99 -17.89 15.62
CA GLY A 214 -4.53 -16.56 15.90
C GLY A 214 -5.84 -16.63 16.64
N SER A 215 -6.54 -15.50 16.75
CA SER A 215 -7.85 -15.36 17.39
C SER A 215 -8.93 -14.88 16.40
N GLY A 216 -8.57 -14.63 15.16
CA GLY A 216 -9.43 -14.10 14.10
C GLY A 216 -10.56 -15.04 13.68
N PRO A 217 -11.45 -14.55 12.80
CA PRO A 217 -12.68 -15.26 12.42
C PRO A 217 -12.46 -16.52 11.58
N PHE A 218 -11.25 -16.76 11.08
CA PHE A 218 -10.88 -17.96 10.32
C PHE A 218 -9.54 -18.50 10.81
N LYS A 219 -9.36 -19.82 10.74
CA LYS A 219 -8.12 -20.52 11.07
C LYS A 219 -7.60 -21.31 9.90
N VAL A 220 -6.27 -21.48 9.82
CA VAL A 220 -5.65 -22.32 8.80
C VAL A 220 -6.03 -23.79 9.01
N LEU A 221 -6.51 -24.43 7.95
CA LEU A 221 -6.77 -25.87 7.87
C LEU A 221 -5.71 -26.60 7.06
N GLU A 222 -5.20 -25.95 6.01
CA GLU A 222 -4.20 -26.52 5.10
C GLU A 222 -3.47 -25.40 4.37
N TYR A 223 -2.16 -25.52 4.27
CA TYR A 223 -1.31 -24.62 3.50
C TYR A 223 -0.42 -25.41 2.56
N GLN A 224 -0.42 -25.05 1.29
CA GLN A 224 0.53 -25.55 0.30
C GLN A 224 1.16 -24.35 -0.42
N GLN A 225 2.43 -24.13 -0.14
CA GLN A 225 3.16 -22.98 -0.67
C GLN A 225 3.06 -22.91 -2.19
N ASN A 226 2.74 -21.71 -2.71
CA ASN A 226 2.52 -21.43 -4.13
C ASN A 226 1.34 -22.19 -4.80
N GLU A 227 0.50 -22.87 -4.03
CA GLU A 227 -0.67 -23.56 -4.56
C GLU A 227 -1.97 -23.02 -3.96
N PHE A 228 -2.16 -23.15 -2.64
CA PHE A 228 -3.37 -22.65 -1.97
C PHE A 228 -3.20 -22.52 -0.45
N VAL A 229 -4.10 -21.71 0.13
CA VAL A 229 -4.36 -21.68 1.57
C VAL A 229 -5.84 -21.97 1.80
N ARG A 230 -6.16 -22.94 2.65
CA ARG A 230 -7.53 -23.27 3.05
C ARG A 230 -7.77 -22.88 4.50
N LEU A 231 -8.79 -22.06 4.72
CA LEU A 231 -9.18 -21.55 6.02
C LEU A 231 -10.55 -22.09 6.42
N GLY A 232 -10.73 -22.37 7.71
CA GLY A 232 -12.01 -22.81 8.29
C GLY A 232 -12.58 -21.73 9.20
N ALA A 233 -13.88 -21.49 9.09
CA ALA A 233 -14.58 -20.46 9.86
C ALA A 233 -14.71 -20.80 11.35
N ILE A 234 -14.52 -19.81 12.20
CA ILE A 234 -14.82 -19.83 13.64
C ILE A 234 -16.24 -19.27 13.81
N LYS A 235 -17.23 -20.17 13.81
CA LYS A 235 -18.65 -19.79 13.81
C LYS A 235 -19.10 -19.03 15.04
N ASP A 236 -18.45 -19.22 16.15
CA ASP A 236 -18.69 -18.61 17.46
C ASP A 236 -17.62 -17.55 17.81
N HIS A 237 -17.03 -16.92 16.78
CA HIS A 237 -16.08 -15.82 16.98
C HIS A 237 -16.68 -14.72 17.86
N TYR A 238 -15.88 -14.19 18.79
CA TYR A 238 -16.33 -13.30 19.88
C TYR A 238 -16.98 -11.99 19.40
N LEU A 239 -16.61 -11.48 18.22
CA LEU A 239 -17.31 -10.34 17.59
C LEU A 239 -18.46 -10.84 16.72
N LYS A 240 -18.13 -11.56 15.65
CA LYS A 240 -19.11 -12.06 14.69
C LYS A 240 -18.54 -13.27 13.95
N GLY A 241 -19.23 -14.40 14.01
CA GLY A 241 -18.85 -15.58 13.25
C GLY A 241 -19.25 -15.48 11.78
N PRO A 242 -18.41 -15.99 10.85
CA PRO A 242 -18.71 -16.04 9.43
C PRO A 242 -19.92 -16.93 9.11
N ILE A 243 -20.68 -16.60 8.06
CA ILE A 243 -21.77 -17.44 7.55
C ILE A 243 -21.23 -18.60 6.72
N ILE A 244 -20.23 -18.34 5.87
CA ILE A 244 -19.51 -19.36 5.08
C ILE A 244 -18.71 -20.29 5.99
N ASP A 245 -18.43 -21.52 5.53
CA ASP A 245 -17.73 -22.54 6.33
C ASP A 245 -16.24 -22.56 6.09
N GLU A 246 -15.82 -22.32 4.85
CA GLU A 246 -14.41 -22.34 4.47
C GLU A 246 -14.12 -21.25 3.43
N ILE A 247 -12.86 -20.79 3.41
CA ILE A 247 -12.27 -20.00 2.33
C ILE A 247 -11.10 -20.78 1.76
N VAL A 248 -10.96 -20.77 0.43
CA VAL A 248 -9.78 -21.29 -0.27
C VAL A 248 -9.18 -20.16 -1.10
N PHE A 249 -8.04 -19.65 -0.71
CA PHE A 249 -7.20 -18.79 -1.54
C PHE A 249 -6.38 -19.67 -2.46
N GLN A 250 -6.60 -19.54 -3.76
CA GLN A 250 -5.92 -20.33 -4.79
C GLN A 250 -4.95 -19.45 -5.57
N THR A 251 -3.69 -19.88 -5.65
CA THR A 251 -2.64 -19.18 -6.41
C THR A 251 -2.75 -19.49 -7.90
N PHE A 252 -2.54 -18.44 -8.72
CA PHE A 252 -2.46 -18.55 -10.18
C PHE A 252 -1.16 -17.89 -10.67
N GLU A 253 -0.63 -18.39 -11.79
CA GLU A 253 0.65 -17.93 -12.33
C GLU A 253 0.62 -16.46 -12.82
N ASN A 254 -0.56 -15.95 -13.19
CA ASN A 254 -0.74 -14.60 -13.69
C ASN A 254 -2.21 -14.17 -13.70
N GLN A 255 -2.45 -12.88 -13.88
CA GLN A 255 -3.78 -12.28 -13.90
C GLN A 255 -4.70 -12.77 -15.04
N ASP A 256 -4.17 -13.19 -16.19
CA ASP A 256 -4.99 -13.77 -17.26
C ASP A 256 -5.56 -15.13 -16.87
N ALA A 257 -4.80 -15.95 -16.14
CA ALA A 257 -5.26 -17.20 -15.58
C ALA A 257 -6.37 -16.99 -14.54
N LEU A 258 -6.25 -15.94 -13.68
CA LEU A 258 -7.30 -15.53 -12.74
C LEU A 258 -8.62 -15.25 -13.46
N VAL A 259 -8.58 -14.42 -14.51
CA VAL A 259 -9.76 -14.06 -15.30
C VAL A 259 -10.43 -15.31 -15.88
N GLN A 260 -9.66 -16.29 -16.37
CA GLN A 260 -10.22 -17.55 -16.89
C GLN A 260 -10.80 -18.42 -15.77
N ALA A 261 -10.18 -18.49 -14.60
CA ALA A 261 -10.68 -19.22 -13.45
C ALA A 261 -12.02 -18.65 -12.97
N LEU A 262 -12.18 -17.34 -12.92
CA LEU A 262 -13.45 -16.68 -12.59
C LEU A 262 -14.54 -17.01 -13.63
N ARG A 263 -14.24 -16.89 -14.93
CA ARG A 263 -15.19 -17.20 -16.01
C ARG A 263 -15.69 -18.62 -15.97
N THR A 264 -14.82 -19.57 -15.70
CA THR A 264 -15.16 -21.00 -15.67
C THR A 264 -15.81 -21.43 -14.35
N GLY A 265 -15.82 -20.57 -13.32
CA GLY A 265 -16.32 -20.88 -11.99
C GLY A 265 -15.37 -21.77 -11.18
N GLN A 266 -14.08 -21.80 -11.53
CA GLN A 266 -13.05 -22.43 -10.71
C GLN A 266 -12.87 -21.66 -9.40
N VAL A 267 -12.92 -20.32 -9.47
CA VAL A 267 -12.98 -19.42 -8.33
C VAL A 267 -14.27 -18.59 -8.35
N ASP A 268 -14.65 -18.06 -7.19
CA ASP A 268 -15.87 -17.28 -6.98
C ASP A 268 -15.60 -15.77 -6.98
N MET A 269 -14.36 -15.37 -6.69
CA MET A 269 -13.87 -14.00 -6.65
C MET A 269 -12.39 -13.98 -7.04
N ILE A 270 -11.92 -12.85 -7.61
CA ILE A 270 -10.50 -12.57 -7.86
C ILE A 270 -10.12 -11.21 -7.28
N THR A 271 -8.96 -11.15 -6.63
CA THR A 271 -8.47 -9.95 -5.93
C THR A 271 -7.93 -8.89 -6.89
N GLU A 272 -7.56 -9.29 -8.10
CA GLU A 272 -6.96 -8.40 -9.09
C GLU A 272 -7.22 -8.89 -10.52
N MET A 273 -7.08 -8.00 -11.48
CA MET A 273 -7.13 -8.34 -12.91
C MET A 273 -6.41 -7.28 -13.75
N PRO A 274 -5.93 -7.62 -14.97
CA PRO A 274 -5.39 -6.61 -15.86
C PRO A 274 -6.51 -5.67 -16.35
N ASN A 275 -6.23 -4.38 -16.43
CA ASN A 275 -7.18 -3.37 -16.91
C ASN A 275 -7.77 -3.73 -18.28
N THR A 276 -7.01 -4.40 -19.12
CA THR A 276 -7.45 -4.88 -20.45
C THR A 276 -8.56 -5.93 -20.38
N ALA A 277 -8.69 -6.68 -19.28
CA ALA A 277 -9.73 -7.68 -19.11
C ALA A 277 -11.10 -7.09 -18.73
N VAL A 278 -11.12 -5.90 -18.11
CA VAL A 278 -12.33 -5.24 -17.60
C VAL A 278 -13.41 -5.12 -18.68
N ALA A 279 -13.03 -4.66 -19.88
CA ALA A 279 -13.99 -4.51 -20.98
C ALA A 279 -14.61 -5.84 -21.41
N SER A 280 -13.88 -6.94 -21.27
CA SER A 280 -14.34 -8.27 -21.67
C SER A 280 -15.27 -8.90 -20.63
N LEU A 281 -15.06 -8.62 -19.34
CA LEU A 281 -15.87 -9.14 -18.25
C LEU A 281 -17.18 -8.38 -18.02
N ARG A 282 -17.25 -7.09 -18.39
CA ARG A 282 -18.47 -6.25 -18.23
C ARG A 282 -19.74 -6.81 -18.87
N ASN A 283 -19.60 -7.73 -19.83
CA ASN A 283 -20.74 -8.30 -20.54
C ASN A 283 -21.07 -9.75 -20.12
N GLU A 284 -20.43 -10.27 -19.08
CA GLU A 284 -20.69 -11.60 -18.52
C GLU A 284 -21.85 -11.49 -17.53
N ASP A 285 -22.97 -12.19 -17.81
CA ASP A 285 -24.22 -12.05 -17.04
C ASP A 285 -24.09 -12.44 -15.55
N ASN A 286 -23.07 -13.23 -15.20
CA ASN A 286 -22.86 -13.80 -13.86
C ASN A 286 -21.58 -13.29 -13.18
N ILE A 287 -20.97 -12.23 -13.70
CA ILE A 287 -19.79 -11.60 -13.13
C ILE A 287 -20.09 -10.13 -12.88
N GLU A 288 -19.78 -9.66 -11.68
CA GLU A 288 -19.80 -8.26 -11.31
C GLU A 288 -18.38 -7.74 -11.10
N LEU A 289 -18.15 -6.51 -11.58
CA LEU A 289 -16.88 -5.80 -11.45
C LEU A 289 -17.05 -4.69 -10.44
N VAL A 290 -16.15 -4.61 -9.48
CA VAL A 290 -16.06 -3.50 -8.52
C VAL A 290 -14.78 -2.74 -8.81
N SER A 291 -14.87 -1.42 -8.94
CA SER A 291 -13.70 -0.56 -9.12
C SER A 291 -13.80 0.66 -8.22
N GLY A 292 -12.68 1.06 -7.65
CA GLY A 292 -12.60 2.19 -6.75
C GLY A 292 -11.21 2.34 -6.14
N PRO A 293 -11.02 3.28 -5.22
CA PRO A 293 -9.77 3.42 -4.49
C PRO A 293 -9.39 2.10 -3.79
N PRO A 294 -8.11 1.70 -3.81
CA PRO A 294 -7.67 0.54 -3.04
C PRO A 294 -7.73 0.81 -1.52
N LEU A 295 -7.79 -0.25 -0.71
CA LEU A 295 -7.73 -0.13 0.75
C LEU A 295 -6.35 0.42 1.18
N ALA A 296 -5.28 -0.17 0.66
CA ALA A 296 -3.93 0.35 0.86
C ALA A 296 -3.70 1.56 -0.06
N PRO A 297 -3.49 2.78 0.50
CA PRO A 297 -3.30 3.98 -0.30
C PRO A 297 -2.05 3.91 -1.16
N SER A 298 -2.15 4.35 -2.41
CA SER A 298 -0.98 4.47 -3.31
C SER A 298 -1.12 5.69 -4.21
N VAL A 299 0.01 6.24 -4.62
CA VAL A 299 0.08 7.39 -5.51
C VAL A 299 1.16 7.18 -6.56
N THR A 300 0.85 7.54 -7.81
CA THR A 300 1.86 7.65 -8.88
C THR A 300 2.23 9.11 -9.05
N ASP A 301 3.51 9.40 -9.22
CA ASP A 301 4.01 10.76 -9.31
C ASP A 301 4.98 10.98 -10.49
N ILE A 302 5.10 12.23 -10.86
CA ILE A 302 6.13 12.76 -11.75
C ILE A 302 7.03 13.63 -10.89
N ILE A 303 8.17 13.08 -10.52
CA ILE A 303 9.17 13.70 -9.66
C ILE A 303 9.98 14.68 -10.50
N LEU A 304 10.09 15.92 -10.03
CA LEU A 304 10.90 16.97 -10.63
C LEU A 304 12.06 17.31 -9.69
N ASN A 305 13.30 17.14 -10.13
CA ASN A 305 14.47 17.42 -9.30
C ASN A 305 14.59 18.92 -8.99
N GLN A 306 14.39 19.27 -7.73
CA GLN A 306 14.41 20.64 -7.22
C GLN A 306 15.56 20.85 -6.21
N THR A 307 16.54 19.95 -6.21
CA THR A 307 17.67 20.05 -5.28
C THR A 307 18.48 21.30 -5.55
N ALA A 308 18.32 22.30 -4.69
CA ALA A 308 19.14 23.51 -4.75
C ALA A 308 20.61 23.18 -4.40
N PRO A 309 21.59 23.90 -4.98
CA PRO A 309 23.01 23.62 -4.73
C PRO A 309 23.41 23.61 -3.25
N GLU A 310 22.77 24.44 -2.42
CA GLU A 310 23.00 24.50 -0.98
C GLU A 310 22.43 23.30 -0.21
N ASN A 311 21.45 22.62 -0.76
CA ASN A 311 20.80 21.45 -0.17
C ASN A 311 21.39 20.13 -0.70
N CYS A 312 22.33 20.19 -1.62
CA CYS A 312 23.00 19.01 -2.15
C CYS A 312 23.72 18.25 -1.02
N PRO A 313 23.42 16.96 -0.78
CA PRO A 313 24.06 16.20 0.28
C PRO A 313 25.59 16.18 0.13
N PRO A 314 26.36 16.56 1.17
CA PRO A 314 27.80 16.81 1.04
C PRO A 314 28.63 15.53 0.82
N ASP A 315 28.14 14.38 1.27
CA ASP A 315 28.88 13.12 1.21
C ASP A 315 28.49 12.28 -0.01
N ASP A 316 27.19 12.23 -0.37
CA ASP A 316 26.62 11.34 -1.38
C ASP A 316 26.01 12.07 -2.58
N GLY A 317 25.77 13.38 -2.48
CA GLY A 317 25.10 14.17 -3.52
C GLY A 317 25.97 14.42 -4.74
N VAL A 318 25.45 14.18 -5.92
CA VAL A 318 26.02 14.54 -7.22
C VAL A 318 25.27 15.76 -7.79
N CYS A 319 23.96 15.81 -7.60
CA CYS A 319 23.07 16.96 -7.84
C CYS A 319 23.22 17.56 -9.24
N THR A 320 23.02 16.72 -10.26
CA THR A 320 23.14 17.11 -11.68
C THR A 320 21.81 17.50 -12.31
N GLY A 321 20.76 17.67 -11.51
CA GLY A 321 19.46 18.07 -12.00
C GLY A 321 19.50 19.34 -12.85
N HIS A 322 18.64 19.38 -13.88
CA HIS A 322 18.61 20.53 -14.79
C HIS A 322 18.15 21.79 -14.05
N PRO A 323 18.94 22.91 -14.07
CA PRO A 323 18.68 24.08 -13.25
C PRO A 323 17.34 24.78 -13.55
N ALA A 324 16.74 24.56 -14.73
CA ALA A 324 15.41 25.08 -15.05
C ALA A 324 14.32 24.51 -14.13
N LEU A 325 14.51 23.31 -13.59
CA LEU A 325 13.53 22.67 -12.67
C LEU A 325 13.50 23.33 -11.30
N LEU A 326 14.51 24.13 -10.94
CA LEU A 326 14.47 25.00 -9.74
C LEU A 326 13.49 26.15 -9.90
N ASP A 327 13.19 26.55 -11.12
CA ASP A 327 12.24 27.62 -11.41
C ASP A 327 10.80 27.06 -11.34
N ARG A 328 9.99 27.63 -10.44
CA ARG A 328 8.59 27.26 -10.28
C ARG A 328 7.78 27.46 -11.57
N ASP A 329 8.09 28.49 -12.36
CA ASP A 329 7.34 28.76 -13.59
C ASP A 329 7.57 27.68 -14.65
N VAL A 330 8.75 27.06 -14.71
CA VAL A 330 9.00 25.88 -15.55
C VAL A 330 8.17 24.71 -15.08
N ARG A 331 8.15 24.41 -13.77
CA ARG A 331 7.33 23.31 -13.23
C ARG A 331 5.84 23.56 -13.44
N LEU A 332 5.38 24.80 -13.29
CA LEU A 332 3.99 25.18 -13.56
C LEU A 332 3.62 24.99 -15.03
N ALA A 333 4.54 25.35 -15.95
CA ALA A 333 4.33 25.12 -17.37
C ALA A 333 4.23 23.62 -17.71
N LEU A 334 5.08 22.77 -17.09
CA LEU A 334 5.00 21.31 -17.22
C LEU A 334 3.67 20.78 -16.71
N ALA A 335 3.17 21.28 -15.57
CA ALA A 335 1.86 20.90 -15.02
C ALA A 335 0.72 21.24 -15.98
N HIS A 336 0.69 22.48 -16.53
CA HIS A 336 -0.31 22.88 -17.54
C HIS A 336 -0.16 22.18 -18.89
N ALA A 337 1.02 21.65 -19.21
CA ALA A 337 1.26 20.87 -20.42
C ALA A 337 0.95 19.37 -20.26
N THR A 338 0.58 18.91 -19.07
CA THR A 338 0.30 17.51 -18.77
C THR A 338 -1.20 17.23 -18.83
N ASP A 339 -1.67 16.50 -19.86
CA ASP A 339 -3.05 16.04 -20.00
C ASP A 339 -3.26 14.76 -19.17
N LYS A 340 -3.63 14.94 -17.90
CA LYS A 340 -3.89 13.83 -16.96
C LYS A 340 -4.99 12.91 -17.46
N GLN A 341 -6.06 13.46 -18.08
CA GLN A 341 -7.15 12.65 -18.59
C GLN A 341 -6.70 11.76 -19.74
N GLN A 342 -5.86 12.28 -20.66
CA GLN A 342 -5.30 11.45 -21.74
C GLN A 342 -4.40 10.34 -21.18
N ILE A 343 -3.61 10.62 -20.13
CA ILE A 343 -2.80 9.60 -19.47
C ILE A 343 -3.70 8.51 -18.88
N ILE A 344 -4.74 8.87 -18.13
CA ILE A 344 -5.70 7.91 -17.54
C ILE A 344 -6.36 7.07 -18.64
N ASP A 345 -6.84 7.69 -19.71
CA ASP A 345 -7.54 6.98 -20.79
C ASP A 345 -6.64 5.99 -21.53
N VAL A 346 -5.35 6.33 -21.72
CA VAL A 346 -4.42 5.54 -22.53
C VAL A 346 -3.64 4.53 -21.69
N VAL A 347 -3.19 4.92 -20.49
CA VAL A 347 -2.36 4.07 -19.61
C VAL A 347 -3.23 3.17 -18.74
N LEU A 348 -4.27 3.76 -18.12
CA LEU A 348 -5.14 3.03 -17.19
C LEU A 348 -6.44 2.54 -17.83
N LEU A 349 -6.67 2.80 -19.11
CA LEU A 349 -7.92 2.45 -19.82
C LEU A 349 -9.18 3.04 -19.13
N GLY A 350 -9.04 4.22 -18.54
CA GLY A 350 -10.11 4.93 -17.83
C GLY A 350 -10.29 4.50 -16.37
N LEU A 351 -9.42 3.67 -15.82
CA LEU A 351 -9.50 3.17 -14.43
C LEU A 351 -8.63 3.98 -13.48
N GLY A 352 -8.93 5.24 -13.35
CA GLY A 352 -8.24 6.18 -12.47
C GLY A 352 -9.00 7.50 -12.37
N ALA A 353 -8.58 8.33 -11.42
CA ALA A 353 -9.00 9.71 -11.28
C ALA A 353 -7.78 10.64 -11.44
N PRO A 354 -7.94 11.89 -11.93
CA PRO A 354 -6.85 12.85 -11.94
C PRO A 354 -6.29 13.06 -10.54
N GLY A 355 -4.98 12.95 -10.40
CA GLY A 355 -4.30 13.17 -9.13
C GLY A 355 -4.13 14.66 -8.84
N LEU A 356 -4.06 15.04 -7.57
CA LEU A 356 -3.98 16.42 -7.13
C LEU A 356 -2.74 16.67 -6.28
N THR A 357 -2.58 15.89 -5.20
CA THR A 357 -1.45 15.96 -4.26
C THR A 357 -0.89 14.57 -3.99
N LEU A 358 0.22 14.47 -3.24
CA LEU A 358 0.74 13.18 -2.76
C LEU A 358 -0.22 12.46 -1.80
N ILE A 359 -1.13 13.19 -1.16
CA ILE A 359 -2.18 12.59 -0.33
C ILE A 359 -3.32 12.17 -1.25
N PRO A 360 -3.53 10.86 -1.50
CA PRO A 360 -4.59 10.39 -2.38
C PRO A 360 -5.98 10.53 -1.74
N ASP A 361 -7.02 10.56 -2.58
CA ASP A 361 -8.42 10.64 -2.17
C ASP A 361 -8.85 9.47 -1.27
N SER A 362 -8.17 8.32 -1.36
CA SER A 362 -8.37 7.17 -0.48
C SER A 362 -8.04 7.44 0.99
N LEU A 363 -7.28 8.52 1.31
CA LEU A 363 -7.04 8.96 2.69
C LEU A 363 -8.18 9.83 3.26
N GLY A 364 -9.30 9.94 2.56
CA GLY A 364 -10.56 10.48 3.07
C GLY A 364 -10.42 11.91 3.58
N VAL A 365 -10.65 12.13 4.88
CA VAL A 365 -10.66 13.49 5.48
C VAL A 365 -9.33 14.23 5.38
N PHE A 366 -8.23 13.52 5.19
CA PHE A 366 -6.91 14.14 5.03
C PHE A 366 -6.67 14.65 3.60
N TYR A 367 -7.42 14.17 2.60
CA TYR A 367 -7.33 14.66 1.24
C TYR A 367 -7.94 16.05 1.11
N ASN A 368 -7.18 17.03 0.61
CA ASN A 368 -7.65 18.39 0.43
C ASN A 368 -8.32 18.56 -0.95
N ASP A 369 -9.61 18.30 -1.03
CA ASP A 369 -10.43 18.43 -2.24
C ASP A 369 -10.80 19.89 -2.61
N SER A 370 -10.40 20.84 -1.76
CA SER A 370 -10.64 22.28 -2.02
C SER A 370 -9.62 22.91 -2.99
N LEU A 371 -8.52 22.20 -3.30
CA LEU A 371 -7.52 22.67 -4.24
C LEU A 371 -8.00 22.49 -5.68
N GLU A 372 -7.72 23.48 -6.52
CA GLU A 372 -7.99 23.40 -7.97
C GLU A 372 -6.78 22.82 -8.69
N ASP A 373 -6.98 21.77 -9.50
CA ASP A 373 -5.91 21.17 -10.30
C ASP A 373 -5.46 22.11 -11.44
N TYR A 374 -4.24 21.90 -11.92
CA TYR A 374 -3.70 22.61 -13.07
C TYR A 374 -4.43 22.15 -14.34
N ALA A 375 -5.25 23.05 -14.92
CA ALA A 375 -5.95 22.74 -16.16
C ALA A 375 -4.95 22.49 -17.29
N TYR A 376 -5.16 21.44 -18.09
CA TYR A 376 -4.39 21.22 -19.32
C TYR A 376 -4.59 22.40 -20.28
N ASP A 377 -3.57 23.21 -20.45
CA ASP A 377 -3.53 24.40 -21.31
C ASP A 377 -2.11 24.63 -21.86
N PRO A 378 -1.72 23.97 -22.95
CA PRO A 378 -0.42 24.16 -23.56
C PRO A 378 -0.17 25.62 -24.04
N ALA A 379 -1.23 26.39 -24.32
CA ALA A 379 -1.06 27.80 -24.70
C ALA A 379 -0.65 28.63 -23.49
N LEU A 380 -1.25 28.40 -22.33
CA LEU A 380 -0.84 29.02 -21.07
C LEU A 380 0.56 28.60 -20.67
N ALA A 381 0.90 27.30 -20.80
CA ALA A 381 2.24 26.77 -20.53
C ALA A 381 3.30 27.49 -21.38
N ASN A 382 3.07 27.65 -22.69
CA ASN A 382 3.95 28.41 -23.57
C ASN A 382 4.08 29.88 -23.14
N GLN A 383 2.97 30.53 -22.75
CA GLN A 383 3.01 31.91 -22.27
C GLN A 383 3.84 32.05 -20.99
N ILE A 384 3.68 31.15 -20.03
CA ILE A 384 4.46 31.15 -18.79
C ILE A 384 5.96 31.08 -19.10
N LEU A 385 6.40 30.16 -19.98
CA LEU A 385 7.77 30.01 -20.37
C LEU A 385 8.30 31.26 -21.13
N ASP A 386 7.49 31.84 -22.03
CA ASP A 386 7.85 33.06 -22.75
C ASP A 386 8.05 34.25 -21.78
N ASP A 387 7.14 34.44 -20.83
CA ASP A 387 7.18 35.52 -19.85
C ASP A 387 8.36 35.36 -18.85
N ALA A 388 8.76 34.12 -18.56
CA ALA A 388 9.94 33.78 -17.75
C ALA A 388 11.27 33.84 -18.54
N GLY A 389 11.20 34.03 -19.87
CA GLY A 389 12.37 34.24 -20.72
C GLY A 389 13.01 32.97 -21.28
N TYR A 390 12.33 31.84 -21.16
CA TYR A 390 12.74 30.57 -21.79
C TYR A 390 12.28 30.56 -23.26
N LEU A 391 13.18 30.85 -24.19
CA LEU A 391 12.86 31.02 -25.61
C LEU A 391 13.64 30.01 -26.46
N ASP A 392 13.06 29.53 -27.56
CA ASP A 392 13.75 28.80 -28.62
C ASP A 392 14.51 29.81 -29.50
N SER A 393 15.76 30.09 -29.16
CA SER A 393 16.54 31.17 -29.75
C SER A 393 17.28 30.75 -31.02
N ASP A 394 17.52 29.46 -31.23
CA ASP A 394 18.18 28.91 -32.42
C ASP A 394 17.20 28.23 -33.39
N ASN A 395 15.93 28.12 -33.02
CA ASN A 395 14.82 27.55 -33.80
C ASN A 395 14.99 26.04 -34.08
N ASP A 396 15.54 25.31 -33.13
CA ASP A 396 15.63 23.85 -33.21
C ASP A 396 14.40 23.11 -32.64
N GLY A 397 13.48 23.85 -32.00
CA GLY A 397 12.23 23.37 -31.40
C GLY A 397 12.33 23.10 -29.90
N VAL A 398 13.49 23.34 -29.29
CA VAL A 398 13.71 23.22 -27.84
C VAL A 398 14.03 24.62 -27.29
N ARG A 399 13.45 24.96 -26.15
CA ARG A 399 13.72 26.24 -25.46
C ARG A 399 15.03 26.18 -24.69
N GLU A 400 15.69 27.30 -24.53
CA GLU A 400 16.91 27.42 -23.72
C GLU A 400 16.66 28.18 -22.42
N MET A 401 17.58 27.99 -21.47
CA MET A 401 17.69 28.83 -20.28
C MET A 401 17.81 30.31 -20.66
N PRO A 402 17.23 31.22 -19.88
CA PRO A 402 17.43 32.67 -20.07
C PRO A 402 18.90 33.03 -20.23
N GLU A 403 19.22 34.07 -21.05
CA GLU A 403 20.56 34.53 -21.35
C GLU A 403 21.46 33.55 -22.15
N GLY A 404 20.87 32.56 -22.83
CA GLY A 404 21.59 31.63 -23.70
C GLY A 404 22.28 30.51 -22.92
N GLY A 405 21.53 29.78 -22.15
CA GLY A 405 21.97 28.65 -21.36
C GLY A 405 21.76 27.29 -22.01
N ASN A 406 21.70 26.26 -21.18
CA ASN A 406 21.43 24.90 -21.61
C ASN A 406 20.02 24.78 -22.21
N PRO A 407 19.83 23.95 -23.26
CA PRO A 407 18.49 23.64 -23.76
C PRO A 407 17.68 22.90 -22.70
N LEU A 408 16.37 23.15 -22.64
CA LEU A 408 15.44 22.46 -21.76
C LEU A 408 15.20 21.03 -22.25
N ASN A 409 16.20 20.18 -22.09
CA ASN A 409 16.17 18.78 -22.45
C ASN A 409 16.38 17.95 -21.18
N PHE A 410 15.33 17.25 -20.71
CA PHE A 410 15.31 16.57 -19.42
C PHE A 410 15.50 15.05 -19.58
N ARG A 411 16.37 14.46 -18.78
CA ARG A 411 16.43 13.01 -18.59
C ARG A 411 15.17 12.60 -17.87
N MET A 412 14.38 11.69 -18.46
CA MET A 412 13.17 11.13 -17.86
C MET A 412 13.38 9.63 -17.63
N ASN A 413 13.42 9.24 -16.38
CA ASN A 413 13.73 7.88 -15.97
C ASN A 413 12.51 7.21 -15.30
N TRP A 414 12.46 5.90 -15.32
CA TRP A 414 11.45 5.09 -14.64
C TRP A 414 11.99 3.68 -14.38
N PRO A 415 11.40 2.91 -13.42
CA PRO A 415 11.83 1.54 -13.15
C PRO A 415 11.48 0.61 -14.32
N SER A 416 12.44 -0.22 -14.75
CA SER A 416 12.34 -1.05 -15.96
C SER A 416 11.26 -2.15 -15.87
N ASP A 417 10.82 -2.49 -14.68
CA ASP A 417 9.75 -3.44 -14.39
C ASP A 417 8.34 -2.80 -14.39
N SER A 418 8.23 -1.46 -14.44
CA SER A 418 6.95 -0.78 -14.53
C SER A 418 6.25 -1.05 -15.86
N THR A 419 5.01 -1.51 -15.80
CA THR A 419 4.16 -1.76 -17.00
C THR A 419 3.54 -0.49 -17.56
N ASN A 420 3.31 0.53 -16.73
CA ASN A 420 2.61 1.77 -17.07
C ASN A 420 3.56 2.90 -17.46
N ALA A 421 4.71 3.01 -16.79
CA ALA A 421 5.63 4.13 -16.96
C ALA A 421 6.17 4.32 -18.39
N PRO A 422 6.50 3.27 -19.18
CA PRO A 422 6.97 3.48 -20.55
C PRO A 422 5.98 4.23 -21.42
N ARG A 423 4.69 3.89 -21.32
CA ARG A 423 3.64 4.54 -22.10
C ARG A 423 3.35 5.95 -21.59
N MET A 424 3.40 6.16 -20.29
CA MET A 424 3.27 7.47 -19.66
C MET A 424 4.41 8.40 -20.11
N ALA A 425 5.66 7.92 -20.10
CA ALA A 425 6.83 8.66 -20.56
C ALA A 425 6.72 9.11 -22.02
N GLU A 426 6.25 8.23 -22.92
CA GLU A 426 6.01 8.59 -24.32
C GLU A 426 4.95 9.70 -24.46
N LEU A 427 3.86 9.64 -23.69
CA LEU A 427 2.82 10.68 -23.71
C LEU A 427 3.35 12.00 -23.19
N LEU A 428 4.02 12.00 -22.02
CA LEU A 428 4.62 13.21 -21.44
C LEU A 428 5.65 13.84 -22.38
N SER A 429 6.52 13.02 -22.98
CA SER A 429 7.50 13.49 -23.98
C SER A 429 6.83 14.22 -25.15
N ALA A 430 5.73 13.65 -25.66
CA ALA A 430 5.00 14.27 -26.77
C ALA A 430 4.30 15.58 -26.35
N MET A 431 3.67 15.59 -25.16
CA MET A 431 2.98 16.77 -24.61
C MET A 431 3.97 17.92 -24.32
N TRP A 432 5.10 17.61 -23.69
CA TRP A 432 6.09 18.62 -23.33
C TRP A 432 6.85 19.17 -24.54
N ALA A 433 7.00 18.36 -25.60
CA ALA A 433 7.54 18.85 -26.87
C ALA A 433 6.67 19.97 -27.51
N GLU A 434 5.33 19.99 -27.28
CA GLU A 434 4.45 21.04 -27.77
C GLU A 434 4.74 22.42 -27.14
N ILE A 435 5.39 22.42 -25.98
CA ILE A 435 5.81 23.64 -25.28
C ILE A 435 7.31 23.91 -25.37
N GLY A 436 8.03 23.19 -26.29
CA GLY A 436 9.44 23.37 -26.54
C GLY A 436 10.35 22.76 -25.48
N ILE A 437 9.92 21.68 -24.81
CA ILE A 437 10.74 20.94 -23.85
C ILE A 437 11.06 19.55 -24.41
N GLY A 438 12.35 19.26 -24.55
CA GLY A 438 12.87 17.97 -24.97
C GLY A 438 12.98 16.98 -23.80
N THR A 439 12.96 15.70 -24.10
CA THR A 439 13.15 14.64 -23.11
C THR A 439 14.03 13.51 -23.64
N GLU A 440 14.88 12.96 -22.76
CA GLU A 440 15.66 11.75 -23.03
C GLU A 440 15.08 10.61 -22.17
N LEU A 441 14.40 9.67 -22.83
CA LEU A 441 13.64 8.59 -22.18
C LEU A 441 14.53 7.39 -21.88
N GLN A 442 14.59 6.95 -20.62
CA GLN A 442 15.39 5.80 -20.23
C GLN A 442 14.77 5.02 -19.05
N ALA A 443 14.46 3.74 -19.28
CA ALA A 443 14.19 2.80 -18.21
C ALA A 443 15.49 2.42 -17.50
N LEU A 444 15.46 2.37 -16.16
CA LEU A 444 16.57 1.94 -15.32
C LEU A 444 16.15 0.72 -14.51
N ASP A 445 17.11 -0.13 -14.18
CA ASP A 445 16.90 -1.14 -13.15
C ASP A 445 16.48 -0.47 -11.83
N PRO A 446 15.54 -1.02 -11.04
CA PRO A 446 15.04 -0.38 -9.83
C PRO A 446 16.13 0.05 -8.84
N ASP A 447 17.16 -0.78 -8.62
CA ASP A 447 18.27 -0.44 -7.72
C ASP A 447 19.13 0.70 -8.29
N ALA A 448 19.33 0.72 -9.63
CA ALA A 448 20.02 1.80 -10.30
C ALA A 448 19.21 3.10 -10.26
N LEU A 449 17.88 3.02 -10.39
CA LEU A 449 17.00 4.19 -10.30
C LEU A 449 17.06 4.79 -8.88
N THR A 450 16.96 3.96 -7.86
CA THR A 450 17.12 4.38 -6.46
C THR A 450 18.48 5.05 -6.24
N THR A 451 19.54 4.49 -6.81
CA THR A 451 20.89 5.06 -6.68
C THR A 451 21.01 6.45 -7.31
N VAL A 452 20.41 6.69 -8.49
CA VAL A 452 20.46 8.01 -9.14
C VAL A 452 19.48 9.02 -8.53
N CYS A 453 18.40 8.52 -7.88
CA CYS A 453 17.45 9.36 -7.18
C CYS A 453 18.09 9.99 -5.93
N CYS A 454 18.22 9.19 -4.91
CA CYS A 454 18.25 9.69 -3.55
C CYS A 454 19.29 8.91 -2.69
N PRO A 455 20.19 9.58 -1.99
CA PRO A 455 20.40 11.04 -1.89
C PRO A 455 21.31 11.62 -2.97
N THR A 456 21.52 10.92 -4.10
CA THR A 456 22.48 11.32 -5.15
C THR A 456 21.99 12.50 -5.98
N PHE A 457 20.68 12.58 -6.28
CA PHE A 457 20.03 13.59 -7.13
C PHE A 457 20.67 13.75 -8.51
N ASP A 458 21.08 12.61 -9.13
CA ASP A 458 21.64 12.56 -10.48
C ASP A 458 20.58 12.25 -11.55
N PHE A 459 19.50 13.03 -11.57
CA PHE A 459 18.41 12.91 -12.51
C PHE A 459 17.75 14.27 -12.77
N ASP A 460 16.82 14.35 -13.75
CA ASP A 460 15.97 15.52 -13.96
C ASP A 460 14.52 15.21 -13.65
N VAL A 461 13.96 14.14 -14.20
CA VAL A 461 12.57 13.70 -13.99
C VAL A 461 12.55 12.19 -13.73
N ILE A 462 11.80 11.75 -12.75
CA ILE A 462 11.52 10.33 -12.51
C ILE A 462 10.00 10.11 -12.50
N LEU A 463 9.55 9.01 -13.12
CA LEU A 463 8.20 8.51 -13.02
C LEU A 463 8.20 7.35 -12.02
N TRP A 464 7.58 7.56 -10.86
CA TRP A 464 7.58 6.58 -9.77
C TRP A 464 6.25 6.58 -9.03
N GLY A 465 6.30 6.35 -7.71
CA GLY A 465 5.15 6.41 -6.83
C GLY A 465 5.44 5.91 -5.43
N TRP A 466 4.48 6.14 -4.55
CA TRP A 466 4.53 5.75 -3.15
C TRP A 466 3.36 4.86 -2.78
N GLY A 467 3.60 3.83 -1.96
CA GLY A 467 2.59 3.22 -1.10
C GLY A 467 2.53 3.99 0.22
N SER A 468 1.41 3.93 0.91
CA SER A 468 1.23 4.62 2.18
C SER A 468 0.40 3.83 3.16
N ASP A 469 0.65 4.09 4.44
CA ASP A 469 -0.25 3.74 5.52
C ASP A 469 -1.56 4.54 5.43
N PRO A 470 -2.60 4.13 6.14
CA PRO A 470 -3.85 4.89 6.23
C PRO A 470 -3.73 6.28 6.87
N ASP A 471 -2.57 6.63 7.43
CA ASP A 471 -2.25 7.95 7.97
C ASP A 471 -1.33 8.74 7.02
N PRO A 472 -1.54 10.05 6.82
CA PRO A 472 -0.77 10.84 5.86
C PRO A 472 0.66 11.17 6.29
N SER A 473 1.05 10.96 7.55
CA SER A 473 2.33 11.43 8.11
C SER A 473 3.53 10.99 7.31
N PHE A 474 3.54 9.75 6.82
CA PHE A 474 4.63 9.24 5.99
C PHE A 474 4.75 10.02 4.67
N LEU A 475 3.66 10.12 3.88
CA LEU A 475 3.69 10.86 2.60
C LEU A 475 4.01 12.34 2.77
N LEU A 476 3.68 12.92 3.92
CA LEU A 476 4.05 14.29 4.23
C LEU A 476 5.55 14.41 4.59
N SER A 477 6.14 13.38 5.20
CA SER A 477 7.54 13.42 5.65
C SER A 477 8.54 13.47 4.50
N VAL A 478 8.23 12.84 3.34
CA VAL A 478 9.16 12.76 2.19
C VAL A 478 9.51 14.13 1.58
N MET A 479 8.78 15.19 1.93
CA MET A 479 9.02 16.55 1.47
C MET A 479 9.76 17.43 2.51
N LEU A 480 10.21 16.86 3.64
CA LEU A 480 10.95 17.58 4.66
C LEU A 480 12.37 17.88 4.21
N THR A 481 12.87 19.05 4.59
CA THR A 481 14.26 19.45 4.34
C THR A 481 15.26 18.46 4.94
N ASP A 482 15.00 17.95 6.14
CA ASP A 482 15.86 17.00 6.84
C ASP A 482 15.91 15.60 6.16
N GLU A 483 14.96 15.31 5.29
CA GLU A 483 14.93 14.05 4.52
C GLU A 483 15.77 14.09 3.22
N ILE A 484 16.26 15.24 2.81
CA ILE A 484 17.13 15.36 1.63
C ILE A 484 18.43 14.55 1.79
N PRO A 485 19.24 14.72 2.90
CA PRO A 485 20.46 13.93 3.06
C PRO A 485 20.22 12.48 3.48
N THR A 486 19.00 12.15 3.90
CA THR A 486 18.66 10.80 4.30
C THR A 486 18.29 9.90 3.11
N GLY A 487 17.88 10.47 1.98
CA GLY A 487 17.46 9.77 0.78
C GLY A 487 15.95 9.47 0.69
N ASN A 488 15.14 9.92 1.67
CA ASN A 488 13.69 9.81 1.59
C ASN A 488 13.07 10.94 0.75
N SER A 489 13.71 12.11 0.66
CA SER A 489 13.27 13.16 -0.24
C SER A 489 13.68 12.87 -1.68
N GLU A 490 12.72 12.66 -2.56
CA GLU A 490 12.99 12.42 -3.98
C GLU A 490 13.09 13.71 -4.80
N THR A 491 12.51 14.79 -4.36
CA THR A 491 12.51 16.05 -5.11
C THR A 491 13.64 16.99 -4.73
N GLY A 492 14.22 16.84 -3.53
CA GLY A 492 15.13 17.80 -2.95
C GLY A 492 14.47 19.14 -2.60
N TYR A 493 13.13 19.17 -2.50
CA TYR A 493 12.36 20.34 -2.06
C TYR A 493 12.70 20.71 -0.62
N SER A 494 12.73 22.02 -0.32
CA SER A 494 13.00 22.52 1.01
C SER A 494 12.17 23.77 1.28
N ASN A 495 11.32 23.71 2.30
CA ASN A 495 10.49 24.83 2.73
C ASN A 495 10.36 24.83 4.25
N PRO A 496 10.96 25.83 4.96
CA PRO A 496 10.92 25.89 6.42
C PRO A 496 9.52 26.06 7.02
N GLU A 497 8.56 26.60 6.28
CA GLU A 497 7.17 26.72 6.72
C GLU A 497 6.49 25.34 6.70
N TYR A 498 6.73 24.57 5.64
CA TYR A 498 6.27 23.17 5.53
C TYR A 498 6.85 22.32 6.67
N ASP A 499 8.18 22.41 6.89
CA ASP A 499 8.87 21.66 7.95
C ASP A 499 8.28 21.97 9.33
N ALA A 500 7.97 23.25 9.61
CA ALA A 500 7.40 23.67 10.88
C ALA A 500 5.99 23.10 11.10
N ILE A 501 5.13 23.14 10.08
CA ILE A 501 3.77 22.60 10.16
C ILE A 501 3.80 21.08 10.34
N TYR A 502 4.73 20.38 9.65
CA TYR A 502 4.89 18.94 9.84
C TYR A 502 5.17 18.57 11.29
N LEU A 503 6.11 19.27 11.94
CA LEU A 503 6.45 19.02 13.34
C LEU A 503 5.29 19.30 14.29
N GLU A 504 4.42 20.26 13.96
CA GLU A 504 3.22 20.58 14.75
C GLU A 504 2.15 19.49 14.56
N GLN A 505 1.84 19.10 13.31
CA GLN A 505 0.81 18.07 13.03
C GLN A 505 1.19 16.69 13.58
N ALA A 506 2.50 16.38 13.64
CA ALA A 506 2.97 15.07 14.11
C ALA A 506 2.66 14.79 15.59
N VAL A 507 2.33 15.83 16.37
CA VAL A 507 1.99 15.73 17.80
C VAL A 507 0.63 16.33 18.14
N GLU A 508 -0.14 16.79 17.14
CA GLU A 508 -1.46 17.41 17.35
C GLU A 508 -2.53 16.32 17.57
N LEU A 509 -3.11 16.31 18.76
CA LEU A 509 -4.12 15.35 19.17
C LEU A 509 -5.56 15.78 18.80
N ASP A 510 -5.79 17.07 18.55
CA ASP A 510 -7.06 17.55 18.02
C ASP A 510 -7.18 17.21 16.54
N LYS A 511 -8.07 16.29 16.21
CA LYS A 511 -8.22 15.75 14.86
C LYS A 511 -8.56 16.84 13.82
N GLU A 512 -9.42 17.80 14.17
CA GLU A 512 -9.81 18.88 13.24
C GLU A 512 -8.63 19.83 13.00
N ALA A 513 -7.90 20.21 14.05
CA ALA A 513 -6.71 21.04 13.93
C ALA A 513 -5.62 20.34 13.10
N ARG A 514 -5.43 19.02 13.29
CA ARG A 514 -4.47 18.24 12.49
C ARG A 514 -4.87 18.17 11.02
N ILE A 515 -6.15 17.96 10.70
CA ILE A 515 -6.64 17.98 9.32
C ILE A 515 -6.35 19.32 8.66
N ASP A 516 -6.62 20.43 9.33
CA ASP A 516 -6.33 21.78 8.81
C ASP A 516 -4.83 21.96 8.51
N MET A 517 -3.94 21.46 9.36
CA MET A 517 -2.49 21.48 9.14
C MET A 517 -2.10 20.61 7.93
N VAL A 518 -2.63 19.41 7.81
CA VAL A 518 -2.38 18.51 6.68
C VAL A 518 -2.89 19.12 5.37
N TRP A 519 -4.02 19.82 5.39
CA TRP A 519 -4.54 20.54 4.22
C TRP A 519 -3.67 21.73 3.85
N GLU A 520 -3.15 22.47 4.83
CA GLU A 520 -2.21 23.58 4.59
C GLU A 520 -0.90 23.08 3.98
N MET A 521 -0.36 21.96 4.46
CA MET A 521 0.83 21.34 3.88
C MET A 521 0.62 20.96 2.42
N GLN A 522 -0.53 20.36 2.08
CA GLN A 522 -0.88 20.05 0.68
C GLN A 522 -1.00 21.33 -0.16
N ARG A 523 -1.59 22.41 0.37
CA ARG A 523 -1.68 23.70 -0.32
C ARG A 523 -0.29 24.25 -0.66
N ILE A 524 0.65 24.21 0.29
CA ILE A 524 2.02 24.70 0.09
C ILE A 524 2.71 23.94 -1.05
N VAL A 525 2.74 22.63 -1.02
CA VAL A 525 3.42 21.82 -2.05
C VAL A 525 2.73 21.90 -3.40
N HIS A 526 1.40 22.06 -3.41
CA HIS A 526 0.65 22.26 -4.65
C HIS A 526 0.98 23.64 -5.24
N GLU A 527 0.92 24.73 -4.48
CA GLU A 527 1.28 26.07 -4.95
C GLU A 527 2.72 26.17 -5.44
N ASP A 528 3.65 25.44 -4.82
CA ASP A 528 5.06 25.39 -5.22
C ASP A 528 5.32 24.42 -6.40
N VAL A 529 4.31 23.69 -6.83
CA VAL A 529 4.41 22.68 -7.92
C VAL A 529 5.54 21.71 -7.66
N VAL A 530 5.56 21.10 -6.46
CA VAL A 530 6.64 20.19 -6.06
C VAL A 530 6.58 18.89 -6.86
N TYR A 531 5.37 18.37 -7.06
CA TYR A 531 5.07 17.17 -7.85
C TYR A 531 4.02 17.48 -8.90
N ILE A 532 3.98 16.66 -9.96
CA ILE A 532 2.81 16.51 -10.81
C ILE A 532 2.26 15.11 -10.57
N ILE A 533 1.06 15.02 -10.01
CA ILE A 533 0.39 13.75 -9.75
C ILE A 533 -0.52 13.45 -10.95
N PRO A 534 -0.16 12.51 -11.83
CA PRO A 534 -0.91 12.28 -13.06
C PRO A 534 -2.26 11.63 -12.79
N PHE A 535 -2.34 10.73 -11.82
CA PHE A 535 -3.57 10.01 -11.48
C PHE A 535 -3.49 9.35 -10.12
N TYR A 536 -4.66 9.00 -9.59
CA TYR A 536 -4.86 7.96 -8.59
C TYR A 536 -5.44 6.74 -9.29
N ALA A 537 -4.72 5.61 -9.26
CA ALA A 537 -5.17 4.38 -9.90
C ALA A 537 -6.31 3.73 -9.09
N GLN A 538 -7.28 3.15 -9.80
CA GLN A 538 -8.33 2.35 -9.18
C GLN A 538 -7.92 0.89 -9.09
N SER A 539 -8.23 0.26 -7.96
CA SER A 539 -8.26 -1.20 -7.85
C SER A 539 -9.50 -1.73 -8.58
N VAL A 540 -9.37 -2.89 -9.21
CA VAL A 540 -10.49 -3.57 -9.85
C VAL A 540 -10.52 -5.02 -9.41
N GLN A 541 -11.61 -5.41 -8.79
CA GLN A 541 -11.88 -6.78 -8.36
C GLN A 541 -13.13 -7.30 -9.05
N ALA A 542 -13.31 -8.61 -9.08
CA ALA A 542 -14.46 -9.23 -9.71
C ALA A 542 -14.94 -10.47 -8.96
N PHE A 543 -16.25 -10.64 -8.90
CA PHE A 543 -16.86 -11.81 -8.28
C PHE A 543 -18.02 -12.37 -9.09
N ARG A 544 -18.37 -13.63 -8.81
CA ARG A 544 -19.52 -14.30 -9.41
C ARG A 544 -20.80 -14.00 -8.63
N THR A 545 -21.82 -13.50 -9.32
CA THR A 545 -23.12 -13.16 -8.74
C THR A 545 -24.03 -14.36 -8.51
N ASP A 546 -23.71 -15.52 -9.12
CA ASP A 546 -24.48 -16.76 -9.02
C ASP A 546 -24.03 -17.69 -7.87
N ARG A 547 -23.06 -17.24 -7.05
CA ARG A 547 -22.49 -18.05 -5.97
C ARG A 547 -22.71 -17.46 -4.59
N PHE A 548 -22.38 -16.19 -4.42
CA PHE A 548 -22.48 -15.47 -3.15
C PHE A 548 -23.14 -14.12 -3.33
N THR A 549 -23.78 -13.64 -2.26
CA THR A 549 -24.36 -12.31 -2.13
C THR A 549 -23.87 -11.66 -0.83
N GLY A 550 -24.03 -10.33 -0.68
CA GLY A 550 -23.60 -9.60 0.50
C GLY A 550 -22.21 -8.96 0.38
N TRP A 551 -21.61 -8.99 -0.82
CA TRP A 551 -20.35 -8.31 -1.08
C TRP A 551 -20.44 -6.81 -0.75
N GLN A 552 -19.42 -6.28 -0.07
CA GLN A 552 -19.35 -4.86 0.29
C GLN A 552 -18.79 -4.04 -0.88
N THR A 553 -19.66 -3.73 -1.84
CA THR A 553 -19.29 -3.03 -3.09
C THR A 553 -19.39 -1.52 -3.03
N ASP A 554 -20.08 -0.97 -2.02
CA ASP A 554 -20.39 0.46 -1.84
C ASP A 554 -19.66 1.08 -0.64
N ALA A 555 -18.65 0.41 -0.09
CA ALA A 555 -17.98 0.82 1.14
C ALA A 555 -16.93 1.96 0.94
N GLY A 556 -16.75 2.44 -0.28
CA GLY A 556 -15.82 3.53 -0.60
C GLY A 556 -14.46 3.07 -1.08
N LYS A 557 -13.96 1.92 -0.60
CA LYS A 557 -12.70 1.28 -1.03
C LYS A 557 -12.95 -0.13 -1.54
N VAL A 558 -12.05 -0.63 -2.38
CA VAL A 558 -12.16 -1.97 -2.99
C VAL A 558 -11.19 -2.92 -2.30
N ALA A 559 -11.76 -3.81 -1.47
CA ALA A 559 -11.09 -4.93 -0.83
C ALA A 559 -12.16 -5.98 -0.48
N LEU A 560 -12.59 -6.78 -1.46
CA LEU A 560 -13.65 -7.78 -1.25
C LEU A 560 -13.20 -8.96 -0.38
N GLU A 561 -11.90 -9.18 -0.28
CA GLU A 561 -11.24 -10.15 0.61
C GLU A 561 -11.08 -9.66 2.06
N ASP A 562 -11.42 -8.43 2.36
CA ASP A 562 -11.37 -7.86 3.71
C ASP A 562 -12.32 -8.61 4.67
N PRO A 563 -11.95 -8.80 5.95
CA PRO A 563 -12.79 -9.48 6.93
C PRO A 563 -14.21 -8.93 7.01
N SER A 564 -14.41 -7.61 6.94
CA SER A 564 -15.73 -6.98 7.01
C SER A 564 -16.66 -7.42 5.86
N SER A 565 -16.10 -7.70 4.68
CA SER A 565 -16.81 -8.25 3.54
C SER A 565 -17.05 -9.76 3.73
N LEU A 566 -16.03 -10.53 4.09
CA LEU A 566 -16.09 -11.98 4.22
C LEU A 566 -17.07 -12.47 5.29
N LEU A 567 -17.22 -11.72 6.39
CA LEU A 567 -18.11 -12.05 7.52
C LEU A 567 -19.60 -11.97 7.20
N VAL A 568 -19.98 -11.32 6.10
CA VAL A 568 -21.39 -11.06 5.75
C VAL A 568 -21.86 -11.81 4.51
N LEU A 569 -20.95 -12.53 3.84
CA LEU A 569 -21.27 -13.28 2.63
C LEU A 569 -22.24 -14.42 2.90
N GLU A 570 -23.27 -14.53 2.05
CA GLU A 570 -24.25 -15.60 2.06
C GLU A 570 -24.24 -16.33 0.70
N PRO A 571 -24.37 -17.68 0.68
CA PRO A 571 -24.52 -18.39 -0.58
C PRO A 571 -25.84 -18.01 -1.25
N VAL A 572 -25.82 -17.87 -2.56
CA VAL A 572 -27.05 -17.70 -3.36
C VAL A 572 -27.86 -18.99 -3.30
N PRO A 573 -29.18 -18.92 -3.01
CA PRO A 573 -30.06 -20.09 -2.83
C PRO A 573 -30.13 -21.02 -4.05
#